data_ca2fd22f703e30c3a190593cb186f6f1
#
_entry.id   ca2fd22f703e30c3a190593cb186f6f1
#
_cell.length_a   1.000
_cell.length_b   1.000
_cell.length_c   1.000
_cell.angle_alpha   90.00
_cell.angle_beta   90.00
_cell.angle_gamma   90.00
#
_symmetry.space_group_name_H-M   'P 1'
#
loop_
_entity.id
_entity.type
_entity.pdbx_description
1 polymer ?
#
loop_
_entity_poly.entity_id
_entity_poly.type
_entity_poly.pdbx_seq_one_letter_code
_entity_poly.pdbx_strand_id
1 'polypeptide(L)'
;MLNFAVGPVPSDSRVRALGGEDSPYFRTPEFSQAMLENEQMLCSLASAPKGSRAIFLTNSGTGAMEAAVMGLLDPEKDKALVVDGGSFGHRFRQMLDLHGIANVAIELEPGSSLTSKHLEVVEGEFTAFLINLGETSQGVLYDADLIGEYCRERGLFLIVDGISSFLADPFDMEAMGADVLITDAQKALACPPGIAPMVLGPRAVKRAQTLPQPCMYFDLADLLKNQERGQTPFTPAVTTLLQIHERMSQIVASGGAASAVASCAALAEDFRRRIVESGLPFEIRLVSPSNAVTYIDCPDVSAKALFTLLKDEYGIWLCPNGGAKADSSFRVGHIGNHPLSDNALLVSALKEAVSHLSAK
;
A
#
# COMPACT_ATOMS: atom_id res chain seq x y z
N MET A 1 20.36 -12.60 -3.04
CA MET A 1 18.95 -13.07 -3.01
C MET A 1 18.11 -11.98 -3.66
N LEU A 2 17.36 -12.33 -4.71
CA LEU A 2 16.39 -11.44 -5.34
C LEU A 2 15.03 -11.60 -4.67
N ASN A 3 14.36 -10.49 -4.35
CA ASN A 3 13.10 -10.52 -3.62
C ASN A 3 11.99 -9.81 -4.40
N PHE A 4 11.14 -10.56 -5.05
CA PHE A 4 9.94 -10.10 -5.78
C PHE A 4 8.66 -10.21 -4.95
N ALA A 5 8.75 -10.26 -3.63
CA ALA A 5 7.58 -10.12 -2.77
C ALA A 5 6.98 -8.71 -2.88
N VAL A 6 5.71 -8.55 -2.53
CA VAL A 6 4.99 -7.26 -2.55
C VAL A 6 5.15 -6.49 -1.23
N GLY A 7 6.21 -6.80 -0.48
CA GLY A 7 6.60 -6.20 0.79
C GLY A 7 6.81 -7.23 1.90
N PRO A 8 7.90 -7.08 2.66
CA PRO A 8 8.98 -6.11 2.52
C PRO A 8 9.78 -6.26 1.22
N VAL A 9 10.15 -5.12 0.63
CA VAL A 9 10.86 -5.05 -0.65
C VAL A 9 12.33 -4.62 -0.47
N PRO A 10 13.20 -4.84 -1.47
CA PRO A 10 14.58 -4.38 -1.42
C PRO A 10 14.68 -2.85 -1.33
N SER A 11 15.54 -2.38 -0.43
CA SER A 11 15.84 -0.96 -0.24
C SER A 11 17.09 -0.53 -1.02
N ASP A 12 17.21 0.75 -1.31
CA ASP A 12 18.44 1.38 -1.81
C ASP A 12 19.62 1.24 -0.83
N SER A 13 20.85 1.28 -1.33
CA SER A 13 22.06 1.11 -0.52
C SER A 13 22.21 2.18 0.56
N ARG A 14 21.85 3.45 0.28
CA ARG A 14 21.92 4.54 1.26
C ARG A 14 20.88 4.35 2.36
N VAL A 15 19.67 3.92 2.02
CA VAL A 15 18.63 3.56 2.99
C VAL A 15 19.08 2.41 3.88
N ARG A 16 19.73 1.37 3.30
CA ARG A 16 20.27 0.26 4.10
C ARG A 16 21.41 0.67 5.01
N ALA A 17 22.28 1.58 4.56
CA ALA A 17 23.42 2.07 5.35
C ALA A 17 22.97 2.69 6.68
N LEU A 18 21.91 3.51 6.66
CA LEU A 18 21.31 4.08 7.88
C LEU A 18 20.85 3.02 8.88
N GLY A 19 20.42 1.85 8.41
CA GLY A 19 20.04 0.74 9.27
C GLY A 19 21.20 0.00 9.94
N GLY A 20 22.42 0.25 9.51
CA GLY A 20 23.65 -0.30 10.10
C GLY A 20 24.29 0.57 11.19
N GLU A 21 23.70 1.74 11.47
CA GLU A 21 24.18 2.69 12.46
C GLU A 21 23.35 2.65 13.74
N ASP A 22 23.92 3.10 14.86
CA ASP A 22 23.19 3.25 16.10
C ASP A 22 22.07 4.28 15.94
N SER A 23 20.86 3.97 16.42
CA SER A 23 19.74 4.91 16.39
C SER A 23 20.05 6.14 17.27
N PRO A 24 20.00 7.37 16.71
CA PRO A 24 20.22 8.57 17.51
C PRO A 24 19.06 8.81 18.49
N TYR A 25 19.33 9.61 19.51
CA TYR A 25 18.26 10.07 20.39
C TYR A 25 17.31 11.01 19.64
N PHE A 26 16.02 10.72 19.67
CA PHE A 26 15.02 11.38 18.81
C PHE A 26 14.50 12.72 19.35
N ARG A 27 14.70 13.06 20.64
CA ARG A 27 14.30 14.37 21.22
C ARG A 27 15.35 15.45 20.93
N THR A 28 15.72 15.61 19.64
CA THR A 28 16.72 16.58 19.19
C THR A 28 16.13 17.49 18.10
N PRO A 29 16.69 18.70 17.91
CA PRO A 29 16.28 19.59 16.83
C PRO A 29 16.44 18.96 15.43
N GLU A 30 17.51 18.20 15.21
CA GLU A 30 17.84 17.56 13.93
C GLU A 30 16.77 16.50 13.57
N PHE A 31 16.37 15.67 14.53
CA PHE A 31 15.28 14.72 14.32
C PHE A 31 13.94 15.44 14.08
N SER A 32 13.67 16.51 14.85
CA SER A 32 12.47 17.31 14.65
C SER A 32 12.41 17.90 13.24
N GLN A 33 13.53 18.42 12.73
CA GLN A 33 13.62 18.96 11.39
C GLN A 33 13.34 17.86 10.33
N ALA A 34 13.96 16.69 10.46
CA ALA A 34 13.72 15.56 9.56
C ALA A 34 12.23 15.13 9.54
N MET A 35 11.57 15.15 10.70
CA MET A 35 10.14 14.82 10.79
C MET A 35 9.24 15.85 10.11
N LEU A 36 9.54 17.15 10.25
CA LEU A 36 8.81 18.22 9.56
C LEU A 36 9.02 18.14 8.04
N GLU A 37 10.25 17.85 7.60
CA GLU A 37 10.56 17.62 6.19
C GLU A 37 9.85 16.36 5.66
N ASN A 38 9.77 15.29 6.44
CA ASN A 38 9.01 14.09 6.10
C ASN A 38 7.53 14.40 5.87
N GLU A 39 6.91 15.22 6.73
CA GLU A 39 5.53 15.65 6.55
C GLU A 39 5.35 16.43 5.24
N GLN A 40 6.23 17.40 4.97
CA GLN A 40 6.18 18.20 3.75
C GLN A 40 6.34 17.34 2.49
N MET A 41 7.35 16.47 2.48
CA MET A 41 7.60 15.58 1.34
C MET A 41 6.44 14.62 1.11
N LEU A 42 5.91 14.00 2.17
CA LEU A 42 4.81 13.03 2.03
C LEU A 42 3.53 13.71 1.52
N CYS A 43 3.16 14.88 2.05
CA CYS A 43 2.02 15.65 1.56
C CYS A 43 2.21 16.05 0.08
N SER A 44 3.41 16.46 -0.30
CA SER A 44 3.74 16.79 -1.70
C SER A 44 3.65 15.58 -2.62
N LEU A 45 4.22 14.44 -2.22
CA LEU A 45 4.19 13.19 -3.00
C LEU A 45 2.76 12.64 -3.16
N ALA A 46 1.89 12.91 -2.21
CA ALA A 46 0.48 12.52 -2.25
C ALA A 46 -0.41 13.50 -3.02
N SER A 47 0.12 14.64 -3.52
CA SER A 47 -0.68 15.75 -4.04
C SER A 47 -1.79 16.15 -3.05
N ALA A 48 -1.46 16.26 -1.78
CA ALA A 48 -2.43 16.50 -0.73
C ALA A 48 -2.96 17.95 -0.76
N PRO A 49 -4.27 18.17 -0.55
CA PRO A 49 -4.85 19.51 -0.55
C PRO A 49 -4.26 20.40 0.54
N LYS A 50 -4.30 21.73 0.31
CA LYS A 50 -3.79 22.69 1.29
C LYS A 50 -4.44 22.52 2.67
N GLY A 51 -3.62 22.47 3.72
CA GLY A 51 -4.08 22.25 5.10
C GLY A 51 -4.06 20.79 5.53
N SER A 52 -3.63 19.89 4.66
CA SER A 52 -3.33 18.51 5.03
C SER A 52 -2.14 18.42 5.97
N ARG A 53 -2.12 17.35 6.75
CA ARG A 53 -1.06 16.98 7.68
C ARG A 53 -0.63 15.54 7.46
N ALA A 54 0.61 15.22 7.75
CA ALA A 54 1.06 13.84 7.74
C ALA A 54 1.56 13.41 9.12
N ILE A 55 1.23 12.19 9.52
CA ILE A 55 1.68 11.55 10.75
C ILE A 55 2.35 10.21 10.43
N PHE A 56 3.22 9.78 11.34
CA PHE A 56 4.04 8.58 11.16
C PHE A 56 3.84 7.65 12.35
N LEU A 57 3.06 6.61 12.16
CA LEU A 57 2.72 5.65 13.21
C LEU A 57 3.78 4.54 13.27
N THR A 58 4.29 4.26 14.47
CA THR A 58 5.17 3.09 14.69
C THR A 58 4.32 1.83 14.77
N ASN A 59 3.97 1.28 13.62
CA ASN A 59 3.14 0.09 13.46
C ASN A 59 3.26 -0.47 12.03
N SER A 60 2.39 -1.40 11.66
CA SER A 60 2.16 -1.85 10.28
C SER A 60 1.03 -1.03 9.63
N GLY A 61 0.92 -1.09 8.29
CA GLY A 61 -0.21 -0.48 7.57
C GLY A 61 -1.56 -0.92 8.10
N THR A 62 -1.70 -2.18 8.54
CA THR A 62 -2.92 -2.67 9.20
C THR A 62 -3.27 -1.86 10.46
N GLY A 63 -2.28 -1.54 11.30
CA GLY A 63 -2.51 -0.70 12.48
C GLY A 63 -2.88 0.75 12.11
N ALA A 64 -2.37 1.28 10.99
CA ALA A 64 -2.79 2.60 10.49
C ALA A 64 -4.22 2.57 9.92
N MET A 65 -4.64 1.49 9.25
CA MET A 65 -6.04 1.29 8.83
C MET A 65 -6.97 1.28 10.05
N GLU A 66 -6.61 0.54 11.10
CA GLU A 66 -7.39 0.47 12.33
C GLU A 66 -7.43 1.83 13.04
N ALA A 67 -6.29 2.55 13.13
CA ALA A 67 -6.24 3.91 13.68
C ALA A 67 -7.17 4.88 12.92
N ALA A 68 -7.24 4.77 11.60
CA ALA A 68 -8.15 5.59 10.79
C ALA A 68 -9.63 5.26 11.07
N VAL A 69 -9.98 3.98 11.13
CA VAL A 69 -11.36 3.56 11.42
C VAL A 69 -11.80 4.06 12.81
N MET A 70 -11.02 3.75 13.85
CA MET A 70 -11.40 4.05 15.22
C MET A 70 -11.27 5.53 15.61
N GLY A 71 -10.35 6.27 14.97
CA GLY A 71 -10.07 7.67 15.32
C GLY A 71 -10.80 8.71 14.45
N LEU A 72 -11.35 8.29 13.29
CA LEU A 72 -11.97 9.22 12.34
C LEU A 72 -13.45 8.91 12.05
N LEU A 73 -13.99 7.81 12.52
CA LEU A 73 -15.40 7.46 12.39
C LEU A 73 -16.11 7.43 13.75
N ASP A 74 -17.31 7.95 13.80
CA ASP A 74 -18.16 7.98 14.99
C ASP A 74 -19.14 6.79 14.92
N PRO A 75 -19.05 5.79 15.82
CA PRO A 75 -19.93 4.61 15.76
C PRO A 75 -21.42 4.91 15.94
N GLU A 76 -21.76 6.07 16.50
CA GLU A 76 -23.16 6.47 16.66
C GLU A 76 -23.72 7.23 15.45
N LYS A 77 -22.87 7.77 14.57
CA LYS A 77 -23.29 8.67 13.48
C LYS A 77 -22.85 8.21 12.11
N ASP A 78 -21.71 7.51 12.02
CA ASP A 78 -21.18 7.13 10.72
C ASP A 78 -21.71 5.76 10.28
N LYS A 79 -22.02 5.70 8.98
CA LYS A 79 -22.31 4.46 8.27
C LYS A 79 -21.40 4.40 7.06
N ALA A 80 -20.58 3.37 6.99
CA ALA A 80 -19.55 3.22 5.96
C ALA A 80 -20.02 2.33 4.80
N LEU A 81 -19.62 2.71 3.59
CA LEU A 81 -19.61 1.84 2.44
C LEU A 81 -18.16 1.35 2.26
N VAL A 82 -17.95 0.05 2.11
CA VAL A 82 -16.61 -0.54 1.98
C VAL A 82 -16.54 -1.46 0.78
N VAL A 83 -15.44 -1.38 0.01
CA VAL A 83 -15.19 -2.29 -1.11
C VAL A 83 -14.47 -3.54 -0.60
N ASP A 84 -15.08 -4.70 -0.77
CA ASP A 84 -14.57 -6.02 -0.39
C ASP A 84 -14.31 -6.85 -1.67
N GLY A 85 -13.15 -6.62 -2.29
CA GLY A 85 -12.73 -7.32 -3.51
C GLY A 85 -11.58 -8.30 -3.29
N GLY A 86 -11.16 -8.49 -2.02
CA GLY A 86 -10.09 -9.40 -1.65
C GLY A 86 -9.67 -9.24 -0.20
N SER A 87 -8.50 -9.81 0.13
CA SER A 87 -8.05 -9.92 1.52
C SER A 87 -7.89 -8.57 2.25
N PHE A 88 -7.58 -7.50 1.52
CA PHE A 88 -7.34 -6.20 2.12
C PHE A 88 -8.63 -5.39 2.25
N GLY A 89 -9.54 -5.45 1.27
CA GLY A 89 -10.88 -4.88 1.41
C GLY A 89 -11.67 -5.55 2.54
N HIS A 90 -11.59 -6.87 2.64
CA HIS A 90 -12.20 -7.64 3.72
C HIS A 90 -11.69 -7.21 5.10
N ARG A 91 -10.42 -6.81 5.21
CA ARG A 91 -9.82 -6.33 6.47
C ARG A 91 -10.46 -5.02 6.95
N PHE A 92 -10.75 -4.07 6.06
CA PHE A 92 -11.48 -2.86 6.44
C PHE A 92 -12.88 -3.20 6.98
N ARG A 93 -13.60 -4.12 6.33
CA ARG A 93 -14.89 -4.59 6.83
C ARG A 93 -14.79 -5.16 8.25
N GLN A 94 -13.80 -6.04 8.49
CA GLN A 94 -13.56 -6.61 9.82
C GLN A 94 -13.27 -5.52 10.87
N MET A 95 -12.52 -4.47 10.53
CA MET A 95 -12.25 -3.35 11.43
C MET A 95 -13.50 -2.54 11.73
N LEU A 96 -14.33 -2.26 10.72
CA LEU A 96 -15.61 -1.57 10.89
C LEU A 96 -16.52 -2.35 11.85
N ASP A 97 -16.64 -3.66 11.65
CA ASP A 97 -17.45 -4.54 12.52
C ASP A 97 -16.90 -4.55 13.95
N LEU A 98 -15.57 -4.67 14.11
CA LEU A 98 -14.91 -4.73 15.41
C LEU A 98 -15.13 -3.44 16.23
N HIS A 99 -15.09 -2.28 15.56
CA HIS A 99 -15.25 -0.97 16.18
C HIS A 99 -16.71 -0.47 16.20
N GLY A 100 -17.66 -1.33 15.83
CA GLY A 100 -19.08 -1.03 15.89
C GLY A 100 -19.57 0.03 14.89
N ILE A 101 -18.80 0.25 13.82
CA ILE A 101 -19.22 1.17 12.73
C ILE A 101 -20.19 0.44 11.82
N ALA A 102 -21.40 0.98 11.68
CA ALA A 102 -22.38 0.45 10.75
C ALA A 102 -21.81 0.47 9.32
N ASN A 103 -21.91 -0.64 8.59
CA ASN A 103 -21.32 -0.71 7.25
C ASN A 103 -22.12 -1.59 6.29
N VAL A 104 -21.87 -1.36 5.00
CA VAL A 104 -22.33 -2.22 3.89
C VAL A 104 -21.13 -2.48 2.99
N ALA A 105 -20.90 -3.73 2.62
CA ALA A 105 -19.85 -4.10 1.71
C ALA A 105 -20.34 -4.16 0.26
N ILE A 106 -19.56 -3.60 -0.66
CA ILE A 106 -19.62 -3.91 -2.09
C ILE A 106 -18.71 -5.12 -2.30
N GLU A 107 -19.30 -6.31 -2.33
CA GLU A 107 -18.57 -7.54 -2.56
C GLU A 107 -18.28 -7.69 -4.05
N LEU A 108 -17.00 -7.88 -4.40
CA LEU A 108 -16.56 -8.07 -5.77
C LEU A 108 -16.04 -9.50 -5.97
N GLU A 109 -16.28 -10.03 -7.16
CA GLU A 109 -15.68 -11.31 -7.55
C GLU A 109 -14.15 -11.19 -7.55
N PRO A 110 -13.41 -12.19 -7.06
CA PRO A 110 -11.96 -12.13 -6.97
C PRO A 110 -11.28 -11.81 -8.30
N GLY A 111 -10.54 -10.71 -8.35
CA GLY A 111 -9.84 -10.25 -9.55
C GLY A 111 -10.68 -9.40 -10.50
N SER A 112 -11.92 -9.08 -10.16
CA SER A 112 -12.73 -8.10 -10.89
C SER A 112 -12.42 -6.67 -10.46
N SER A 113 -12.75 -5.69 -11.31
CA SER A 113 -12.65 -4.27 -10.98
C SER A 113 -13.98 -3.72 -10.45
N LEU A 114 -13.91 -2.66 -9.65
CA LEU A 114 -15.07 -1.85 -9.28
C LEU A 114 -15.56 -1.08 -10.51
N THR A 115 -16.87 -1.07 -10.74
CA THR A 115 -17.50 -0.37 -11.87
C THR A 115 -18.66 0.50 -11.37
N SER A 116 -19.12 1.44 -12.21
CA SER A 116 -20.30 2.26 -11.92
C SER A 116 -21.54 1.42 -11.57
N LYS A 117 -21.72 0.27 -12.23
CA LYS A 117 -22.83 -0.65 -11.95
C LYS A 117 -22.84 -1.17 -10.52
N HIS A 118 -21.67 -1.44 -9.94
CA HIS A 118 -21.58 -1.85 -8.54
C HIS A 118 -22.00 -0.72 -7.59
N LEU A 119 -21.72 0.53 -7.96
CA LEU A 119 -22.05 1.71 -7.17
C LEU A 119 -23.52 2.14 -7.32
N GLU A 120 -24.11 1.95 -8.51
CA GLU A 120 -25.50 2.31 -8.83
C GLU A 120 -26.53 1.47 -8.07
N VAL A 121 -26.21 0.23 -7.75
CA VAL A 121 -27.12 -0.70 -7.06
C VAL A 121 -27.04 -0.59 -5.53
N VAL A 122 -26.15 0.25 -5.01
CA VAL A 122 -26.03 0.45 -3.56
C VAL A 122 -27.16 1.31 -3.05
N GLU A 123 -27.99 0.77 -2.18
CA GLU A 123 -29.10 1.47 -1.55
C GLU A 123 -28.74 1.94 -0.13
N GLY A 124 -29.26 3.11 0.24
CA GLY A 124 -29.13 3.67 1.57
C GLY A 124 -28.26 4.93 1.62
N GLU A 125 -28.25 5.55 2.81
CA GLU A 125 -27.43 6.73 3.08
C GLU A 125 -26.14 6.30 3.80
N PHE A 126 -25.02 6.84 3.35
CA PHE A 126 -23.69 6.58 3.91
C PHE A 126 -23.02 7.92 4.23
N THR A 127 -22.10 7.90 5.16
CA THR A 127 -21.28 9.06 5.56
C THR A 127 -19.82 8.90 5.22
N ALA A 128 -19.37 7.67 5.03
CA ALA A 128 -17.98 7.34 4.71
C ALA A 128 -17.89 6.27 3.62
N PHE A 129 -16.76 6.29 2.89
CA PHE A 129 -16.37 5.29 1.91
C PHE A 129 -14.94 4.82 2.21
N LEU A 130 -14.73 3.51 2.32
CA LEU A 130 -13.43 2.92 2.60
C LEU A 130 -13.01 1.99 1.46
N ILE A 131 -11.79 2.14 1.00
CA ILE A 131 -11.24 1.31 -0.08
C ILE A 131 -9.74 1.11 0.07
N ASN A 132 -9.29 -0.10 -0.19
CA ASN A 132 -7.91 -0.34 -0.57
C ASN A 132 -7.79 -0.11 -2.08
N LEU A 133 -7.11 0.96 -2.49
CA LEU A 133 -7.08 1.37 -3.91
C LEU A 133 -6.42 0.30 -4.80
N GLY A 134 -5.40 -0.39 -4.29
CA GLY A 134 -4.78 -1.55 -4.93
C GLY A 134 -5.06 -2.84 -4.17
N GLU A 135 -5.93 -3.72 -4.68
CA GLU A 135 -6.17 -5.03 -4.09
C GLU A 135 -5.03 -6.00 -4.45
N THR A 136 -3.98 -5.94 -3.65
CA THR A 136 -2.72 -6.67 -3.88
C THR A 136 -2.90 -8.19 -3.92
N SER A 137 -3.90 -8.71 -3.20
CA SER A 137 -4.17 -10.15 -3.19
C SER A 137 -4.68 -10.66 -4.54
N GLN A 138 -5.20 -9.76 -5.38
CA GLN A 138 -5.77 -10.06 -6.68
C GLN A 138 -5.02 -9.41 -7.86
N GLY A 139 -4.09 -8.49 -7.58
CA GLY A 139 -3.35 -7.75 -8.61
C GLY A 139 -4.16 -6.65 -9.30
N VAL A 140 -5.24 -6.17 -8.68
CA VAL A 140 -6.20 -5.21 -9.25
C VAL A 140 -5.96 -3.82 -8.67
N LEU A 141 -6.00 -2.81 -9.53
CA LEU A 141 -6.09 -1.39 -9.18
C LEU A 141 -7.52 -0.90 -9.45
N TYR A 142 -8.15 -0.26 -8.49
CA TYR A 142 -9.46 0.34 -8.70
C TYR A 142 -9.34 1.74 -9.29
N ASP A 143 -10.39 2.16 -10.00
CA ASP A 143 -10.45 3.46 -10.68
C ASP A 143 -10.66 4.59 -9.66
N ALA A 144 -9.59 5.39 -9.44
CA ALA A 144 -9.59 6.51 -8.50
C ALA A 144 -10.56 7.62 -8.90
N ASP A 145 -10.74 7.87 -10.20
CA ASP A 145 -11.64 8.93 -10.71
C ASP A 145 -13.08 8.53 -10.45
N LEU A 146 -13.48 7.30 -10.77
CA LEU A 146 -14.81 6.76 -10.50
C LEU A 146 -15.18 6.85 -9.01
N ILE A 147 -14.24 6.47 -8.14
CA ILE A 147 -14.42 6.48 -6.68
C ILE A 147 -14.56 7.92 -6.18
N GLY A 148 -13.65 8.79 -6.63
CA GLY A 148 -13.62 10.20 -6.24
C GLY A 148 -14.88 10.94 -6.66
N GLU A 149 -15.39 10.71 -7.88
CA GLU A 149 -16.65 11.28 -8.37
C GLU A 149 -17.83 10.82 -7.52
N TYR A 150 -17.96 9.51 -7.29
CA TYR A 150 -19.01 8.93 -6.46
C TYR A 150 -19.05 9.52 -5.05
N CYS A 151 -17.87 9.65 -4.42
CA CYS A 151 -17.76 10.18 -3.07
C CYS A 151 -18.06 11.68 -3.00
N ARG A 152 -17.58 12.47 -3.97
CA ARG A 152 -17.85 13.92 -4.03
C ARG A 152 -19.34 14.22 -4.22
N GLU A 153 -20.01 13.54 -5.13
CA GLU A 153 -21.45 13.73 -5.38
C GLU A 153 -22.30 13.47 -4.14
N ARG A 154 -21.86 12.58 -3.26
CA ARG A 154 -22.58 12.16 -2.05
C ARG A 154 -22.02 12.76 -0.75
N GLY A 155 -20.95 13.56 -0.85
CA GLY A 155 -20.30 14.18 0.30
C GLY A 155 -19.66 13.19 1.27
N LEU A 156 -19.31 11.98 0.81
CA LEU A 156 -18.75 10.91 1.64
C LEU A 156 -17.37 11.27 2.16
N PHE A 157 -17.04 10.79 3.35
CA PHE A 157 -15.70 10.86 3.92
C PHE A 157 -14.87 9.68 3.37
N LEU A 158 -13.86 9.98 2.56
CA LEU A 158 -13.11 8.97 1.79
C LEU A 158 -11.81 8.57 2.47
N ILE A 159 -11.73 7.32 2.92
CA ILE A 159 -10.50 6.71 3.46
C ILE A 159 -9.90 5.77 2.42
N VAL A 160 -8.67 6.06 1.99
CA VAL A 160 -7.95 5.28 0.99
C VAL A 160 -6.77 4.55 1.64
N ASP A 161 -6.83 3.23 1.63
CA ASP A 161 -5.64 2.41 1.80
C ASP A 161 -4.85 2.39 0.49
N GLY A 162 -3.79 3.16 0.44
CA GLY A 162 -2.80 3.20 -0.64
C GLY A 162 -1.53 2.40 -0.32
N ILE A 163 -1.58 1.47 0.64
CA ILE A 163 -0.38 0.76 1.13
C ILE A 163 0.42 0.13 -0.01
N SER A 164 -0.23 -0.48 -0.97
CA SER A 164 0.47 -1.10 -2.12
C SER A 164 0.52 -0.20 -3.36
N SER A 165 -0.44 0.70 -3.54
CA SER A 165 -0.60 1.51 -4.75
C SER A 165 0.13 2.85 -4.68
N PHE A 166 0.26 3.48 -3.51
CA PHE A 166 0.94 4.77 -3.37
C PHE A 166 2.40 4.68 -3.86
N LEU A 167 2.81 5.59 -4.74
CA LEU A 167 4.11 5.64 -5.45
C LEU A 167 4.37 4.46 -6.42
N ALA A 168 3.43 3.54 -6.57
CA ALA A 168 3.48 2.47 -7.57
C ALA A 168 2.51 2.72 -8.72
N ASP A 169 1.31 3.16 -8.38
CA ASP A 169 0.23 3.49 -9.30
C ASP A 169 -0.06 5.01 -9.26
N PRO A 170 -0.66 5.59 -10.31
CA PRO A 170 -1.07 6.98 -10.29
C PRO A 170 -2.03 7.27 -9.13
N PHE A 171 -1.73 8.32 -8.36
CA PHE A 171 -2.56 8.77 -7.26
C PHE A 171 -2.40 10.27 -7.05
N ASP A 172 -3.52 10.97 -6.89
CA ASP A 172 -3.59 12.38 -6.54
C ASP A 172 -4.70 12.55 -5.51
N MET A 173 -4.31 12.87 -4.27
CA MET A 173 -5.23 12.95 -3.13
C MET A 173 -6.27 14.06 -3.30
N GLU A 174 -5.86 15.22 -3.84
CA GLU A 174 -6.74 16.36 -4.05
C GLU A 174 -7.74 16.09 -5.20
N ALA A 175 -7.24 15.58 -6.33
CA ALA A 175 -8.08 15.25 -7.47
C ALA A 175 -9.11 14.16 -7.15
N MET A 176 -8.70 13.11 -6.44
CA MET A 176 -9.60 12.05 -5.96
C MET A 176 -10.59 12.54 -4.91
N GLY A 177 -10.26 13.60 -4.16
CA GLY A 177 -11.02 14.07 -3.02
C GLY A 177 -10.91 13.15 -1.80
N ALA A 178 -9.80 12.44 -1.67
CA ALA A 178 -9.55 11.57 -0.54
C ALA A 178 -9.29 12.39 0.74
N ASP A 179 -9.93 11.99 1.84
CA ASP A 179 -9.73 12.62 3.14
C ASP A 179 -8.55 12.00 3.90
N VAL A 180 -8.27 10.74 3.64
CA VAL A 180 -7.17 9.98 4.26
C VAL A 180 -6.47 9.14 3.22
N LEU A 181 -5.13 9.22 3.20
CA LEU A 181 -4.26 8.26 2.53
C LEU A 181 -3.46 7.51 3.58
N ILE A 182 -3.45 6.18 3.51
CA ILE A 182 -2.63 5.30 4.33
C ILE A 182 -1.58 4.65 3.44
N THR A 183 -0.32 4.64 3.88
CA THR A 183 0.77 3.92 3.19
C THR A 183 1.66 3.19 4.18
N ASP A 184 2.73 2.51 3.71
CA ASP A 184 3.57 1.70 4.58
C ASP A 184 5.03 1.71 4.08
N ALA A 185 5.99 1.77 5.01
CA ALA A 185 7.41 1.93 4.73
C ALA A 185 7.99 0.82 3.82
N GLN A 186 7.58 -0.43 4.03
CA GLN A 186 8.11 -1.61 3.33
C GLN A 186 7.49 -1.87 1.96
N LYS A 187 6.69 -0.93 1.45
CA LYS A 187 6.08 -0.99 0.12
C LYS A 187 6.87 -0.14 -0.88
N ALA A 188 6.24 0.68 -1.70
CA ALA A 188 6.94 1.48 -2.71
C ALA A 188 7.93 2.52 -2.12
N LEU A 189 7.78 2.90 -0.85
CA LEU A 189 8.80 3.65 -0.12
C LEU A 189 10.11 2.87 0.06
N ALA A 190 10.09 1.55 -0.09
CA ALA A 190 11.26 0.68 -0.06
C ALA A 190 12.18 0.90 1.17
N CYS A 191 11.57 1.05 2.33
CA CYS A 191 12.24 1.11 3.64
C CYS A 191 11.93 -0.15 4.45
N PRO A 192 12.63 -0.44 5.54
CA PRO A 192 12.25 -1.50 6.47
C PRO A 192 10.85 -1.29 7.06
N PRO A 193 10.11 -2.38 7.41
CA PRO A 193 8.82 -2.26 8.07
C PRO A 193 8.94 -1.64 9.47
N GLY A 194 7.84 -1.11 9.99
CA GLY A 194 7.75 -0.58 11.35
C GLY A 194 7.18 0.83 11.43
N ILE A 195 7.01 1.50 10.31
CA ILE A 195 6.33 2.81 10.20
C ILE A 195 5.27 2.75 9.11
N ALA A 196 4.04 3.13 9.47
CA ALA A 196 2.96 3.38 8.52
C ALA A 196 2.63 4.88 8.50
N PRO A 197 3.03 5.60 7.45
CA PRO A 197 2.67 7.00 7.25
C PRO A 197 1.19 7.14 6.87
N MET A 198 0.55 8.22 7.37
CA MET A 198 -0.82 8.58 7.02
C MET A 198 -0.87 10.07 6.67
N VAL A 199 -1.51 10.40 5.55
CA VAL A 199 -1.83 11.78 5.18
C VAL A 199 -3.30 12.03 5.50
N LEU A 200 -3.56 13.07 6.29
CA LEU A 200 -4.88 13.51 6.72
C LEU A 200 -5.22 14.83 6.02
N GLY A 201 -6.25 14.81 5.19
CA GLY A 201 -6.83 16.02 4.60
C GLY A 201 -7.52 16.91 5.65
N PRO A 202 -7.90 18.14 5.32
CA PRO A 202 -8.49 19.08 6.29
C PRO A 202 -9.73 18.54 7.03
N ARG A 203 -10.57 17.76 6.35
CA ARG A 203 -11.74 17.12 6.99
C ARG A 203 -11.29 16.07 8.00
N ALA A 204 -10.27 15.26 7.67
CA ALA A 204 -9.74 14.24 8.55
C ALA A 204 -9.02 14.85 9.77
N VAL A 205 -8.23 15.91 9.58
CA VAL A 205 -7.62 16.68 10.67
C VAL A 205 -8.68 17.20 11.65
N LYS A 206 -9.76 17.77 11.11
CA LYS A 206 -10.89 18.25 11.94
C LYS A 206 -11.56 17.10 12.71
N ARG A 207 -11.82 15.96 12.06
CA ARG A 207 -12.40 14.78 12.74
C ARG A 207 -11.47 14.28 13.85
N ALA A 208 -10.18 14.11 13.59
CA ALA A 208 -9.20 13.68 14.60
C ALA A 208 -9.19 14.58 15.84
N GLN A 209 -9.36 15.90 15.66
CA GLN A 209 -9.36 16.89 16.75
C GLN A 209 -10.69 17.00 17.50
N THR A 210 -11.80 16.55 16.92
CA THR A 210 -13.14 16.74 17.48
C THR A 210 -13.83 15.45 17.93
N LEU A 211 -13.47 14.32 17.38
CA LEU A 211 -14.00 13.02 17.80
C LEU A 211 -13.26 12.50 19.03
N PRO A 212 -13.92 11.78 19.93
CA PRO A 212 -13.24 11.07 21.00
C PRO A 212 -12.20 10.09 20.44
N GLN A 213 -11.01 10.09 21.02
CA GLN A 213 -9.97 9.14 20.65
C GLN A 213 -10.05 7.92 21.58
N PRO A 214 -10.44 6.74 21.08
CA PRO A 214 -10.77 5.59 21.93
C PRO A 214 -9.55 4.82 22.43
N CYS A 215 -8.34 5.18 22.00
CA CYS A 215 -7.11 4.48 22.30
C CYS A 215 -5.96 5.47 22.50
N MET A 216 -5.17 5.26 23.57
CA MET A 216 -4.01 6.11 23.86
C MET A 216 -2.92 6.03 22.78
N TYR A 217 -2.65 4.83 22.26
CA TYR A 217 -1.54 4.62 21.32
C TYR A 217 -1.83 5.17 19.93
N PHE A 218 -3.07 5.07 19.48
CA PHE A 218 -3.54 5.55 18.19
C PHE A 218 -4.34 6.85 18.30
N ASP A 219 -4.08 7.67 19.32
CA ASP A 219 -4.69 8.98 19.45
C ASP A 219 -4.17 9.91 18.33
N LEU A 220 -5.00 10.07 17.28
CA LEU A 220 -4.64 10.88 16.12
C LEU A 220 -4.50 12.37 16.47
N ALA A 221 -5.24 12.86 17.47
CA ALA A 221 -5.13 14.24 17.93
C ALA A 221 -3.76 14.50 18.60
N ASP A 222 -3.33 13.57 19.45
CA ASP A 222 -2.02 13.68 20.12
C ASP A 222 -0.86 13.49 19.11
N LEU A 223 -1.00 12.57 18.16
CA LEU A 223 -0.03 12.42 17.06
C LEU A 223 0.11 13.71 16.24
N LEU A 224 -0.99 14.33 15.82
CA LEU A 224 -1.00 15.60 15.09
C LEU A 224 -0.35 16.74 15.90
N LYS A 225 -0.70 16.86 17.18
CA LYS A 225 -0.15 17.87 18.08
C LYS A 225 1.37 17.71 18.25
N ASN A 226 1.88 16.50 18.39
CA ASN A 226 3.31 16.27 18.49
C ASN A 226 4.02 16.52 17.16
N GLN A 227 3.40 16.20 16.03
CA GLN A 227 3.92 16.45 14.71
C GLN A 227 4.12 17.96 14.41
N GLU A 228 3.37 18.87 15.03
CA GLU A 228 3.56 20.33 14.89
C GLU A 228 4.99 20.77 15.21
N ARG A 229 5.65 20.08 16.11
CA ARG A 229 7.05 20.32 16.50
C ARG A 229 8.02 19.25 15.97
N GLY A 230 7.63 18.46 14.99
CA GLY A 230 8.44 17.38 14.43
C GLY A 230 8.74 16.26 15.43
N GLN A 231 7.77 15.89 16.26
CA GLN A 231 7.94 14.86 17.29
C GLN A 231 6.80 13.86 17.31
N THR A 232 6.99 12.77 18.03
CA THR A 232 6.00 11.75 18.32
C THR A 232 5.65 11.69 19.80
N PRO A 233 4.44 11.24 20.19
CA PRO A 233 4.06 11.10 21.60
C PRO A 233 5.01 10.17 22.35
N PHE A 234 5.32 9.02 21.76
CA PHE A 234 6.14 7.95 22.31
C PHE A 234 7.42 7.75 21.52
N THR A 235 8.33 6.89 21.98
CA THR A 235 9.54 6.55 21.23
C THR A 235 9.16 5.87 19.91
N PRO A 236 9.52 6.43 18.77
CA PRO A 236 9.21 5.85 17.46
C PRO A 236 10.30 4.87 17.01
N ALA A 237 10.08 4.20 15.88
CA ALA A 237 11.12 3.49 15.14
C ALA A 237 12.05 4.51 14.45
N VAL A 238 12.97 5.10 15.22
CA VAL A 238 13.80 6.25 14.84
C VAL A 238 14.56 6.01 13.54
N THR A 239 15.29 4.91 13.46
CA THR A 239 16.07 4.55 12.27
C THR A 239 15.20 4.45 11.03
N THR A 240 14.02 3.82 11.13
CA THR A 240 13.09 3.71 9.99
C THR A 240 12.57 5.06 9.53
N LEU A 241 12.32 6.01 10.46
CA LEU A 241 11.91 7.37 10.11
C LEU A 241 13.01 8.14 9.37
N LEU A 242 14.27 7.97 9.75
CA LEU A 242 15.42 8.54 9.04
C LEU A 242 15.63 7.87 7.67
N GLN A 243 15.38 6.57 7.57
CA GLN A 243 15.39 5.85 6.29
C GLN A 243 14.28 6.33 5.35
N ILE A 244 13.08 6.62 5.88
CA ILE A 244 11.98 7.22 5.12
C ILE A 244 12.36 8.62 4.64
N HIS A 245 13.01 9.42 5.49
CA HIS A 245 13.52 10.75 5.12
C HIS A 245 14.48 10.68 3.94
N GLU A 246 15.51 9.82 4.03
CA GLU A 246 16.46 9.60 2.93
C GLU A 246 15.75 9.15 1.66
N ARG A 247 14.83 8.18 1.77
CA ARG A 247 14.13 7.64 0.61
C ARG A 247 13.20 8.65 -0.06
N MET A 248 12.41 9.40 0.70
CA MET A 248 11.55 10.45 0.14
C MET A 248 12.37 11.56 -0.50
N SER A 249 13.51 11.94 0.10
CA SER A 249 14.45 12.89 -0.50
C SER A 249 14.96 12.42 -1.87
N GLN A 250 15.30 11.12 -2.01
CA GLN A 250 15.69 10.52 -3.29
C GLN A 250 14.55 10.59 -4.31
N ILE A 251 13.32 10.24 -3.91
CA ILE A 251 12.15 10.27 -4.80
C ILE A 251 11.89 11.70 -5.29
N VAL A 252 11.90 12.67 -4.39
CA VAL A 252 11.71 14.09 -4.73
C VAL A 252 12.79 14.58 -5.71
N ALA A 253 14.06 14.26 -5.44
CA ALA A 253 15.18 14.64 -6.29
C ALA A 253 15.13 13.96 -7.68
N SER A 254 14.48 12.82 -7.80
CA SER A 254 14.35 12.05 -9.05
C SER A 254 13.10 12.42 -9.87
N GLY A 255 12.34 13.44 -9.48
CA GLY A 255 11.14 13.90 -10.20
C GLY A 255 9.82 13.57 -9.50
N GLY A 256 9.86 13.20 -8.21
CA GLY A 256 8.69 13.05 -7.36
C GLY A 256 7.87 11.77 -7.64
N ALA A 257 6.59 11.80 -7.28
CA ALA A 257 5.69 10.66 -7.39
C ALA A 257 5.55 10.14 -8.82
N ALA A 258 5.49 11.03 -9.80
CA ALA A 258 5.38 10.64 -11.22
C ALA A 258 6.56 9.78 -11.69
N SER A 259 7.78 10.11 -11.28
CA SER A 259 8.98 9.31 -11.61
C SER A 259 8.98 7.95 -10.91
N ALA A 260 8.53 7.89 -9.65
CA ALA A 260 8.40 6.63 -8.92
C ALA A 260 7.39 5.70 -9.59
N VAL A 261 6.21 6.22 -9.93
CA VAL A 261 5.15 5.50 -10.66
C VAL A 261 5.64 5.00 -12.02
N ALA A 262 6.32 5.87 -12.80
CA ALA A 262 6.87 5.48 -14.10
C ALA A 262 7.89 4.33 -13.98
N SER A 263 8.72 4.34 -12.93
CA SER A 263 9.68 3.28 -12.66
C SER A 263 9.00 1.94 -12.33
N CYS A 264 7.95 1.97 -11.52
CA CYS A 264 7.15 0.77 -11.20
C CYS A 264 6.41 0.26 -12.44
N ALA A 265 5.81 1.14 -13.24
CA ALA A 265 5.15 0.78 -14.48
C ALA A 265 6.10 0.08 -15.46
N ALA A 266 7.30 0.64 -15.66
CA ALA A 266 8.30 0.04 -16.52
C ALA A 266 8.72 -1.37 -16.08
N LEU A 267 8.87 -1.60 -14.76
CA LEU A 267 9.16 -2.92 -14.22
C LEU A 267 8.00 -3.91 -14.45
N ALA A 268 6.77 -3.47 -14.18
CA ALA A 268 5.58 -4.29 -14.37
C ALA A 268 5.35 -4.68 -15.84
N GLU A 269 5.47 -3.72 -16.75
CA GLU A 269 5.31 -3.91 -18.19
C GLU A 269 6.39 -4.84 -18.76
N ASP A 270 7.67 -4.60 -18.40
CA ASP A 270 8.78 -5.45 -18.85
C ASP A 270 8.61 -6.89 -18.35
N PHE A 271 8.22 -7.08 -17.09
CA PHE A 271 7.97 -8.42 -16.55
C PHE A 271 6.81 -9.13 -17.27
N ARG A 272 5.66 -8.46 -17.42
CA ARG A 272 4.47 -9.01 -18.10
C ARG A 272 4.77 -9.39 -19.53
N ARG A 273 5.45 -8.51 -20.29
CA ARG A 273 5.90 -8.80 -21.64
C ARG A 273 6.78 -10.03 -21.69
N ARG A 274 7.81 -10.13 -20.82
CA ARG A 274 8.73 -11.28 -20.77
C ARG A 274 8.02 -12.58 -20.45
N ILE A 275 7.05 -12.58 -19.54
CA ILE A 275 6.27 -13.78 -19.22
C ILE A 275 5.45 -14.25 -20.43
N VAL A 276 4.78 -13.34 -21.13
CA VAL A 276 4.03 -13.68 -22.35
C VAL A 276 4.97 -14.25 -23.43
N GLU A 277 6.10 -13.58 -23.68
CA GLU A 277 7.12 -14.03 -24.67
C GLU A 277 7.81 -15.34 -24.26
N SER A 278 7.78 -15.69 -22.99
CA SER A 278 8.47 -16.88 -22.45
C SER A 278 7.88 -18.21 -22.91
N GLY A 279 6.57 -18.24 -23.23
CA GLY A 279 5.82 -19.45 -23.51
C GLY A 279 5.59 -20.36 -22.29
N LEU A 280 5.79 -19.86 -21.08
CA LEU A 280 5.50 -20.58 -19.84
C LEU A 280 3.98 -20.84 -19.71
N PRO A 281 3.54 -21.94 -19.08
CA PRO A 281 2.13 -22.27 -18.89
C PRO A 281 1.51 -21.44 -17.76
N PHE A 282 1.59 -20.12 -17.90
CA PHE A 282 1.12 -19.16 -16.92
C PHE A 282 0.08 -18.23 -17.54
N GLU A 283 -0.93 -17.90 -16.77
CA GLU A 283 -1.96 -16.93 -17.12
C GLU A 283 -1.81 -15.67 -16.28
N ILE A 284 -1.64 -14.53 -16.94
CA ILE A 284 -1.53 -13.22 -16.26
C ILE A 284 -2.92 -12.61 -16.16
N ARG A 285 -3.30 -12.20 -14.96
CA ARG A 285 -4.52 -11.44 -14.76
C ARG A 285 -4.29 -9.96 -15.12
N LEU A 286 -5.03 -9.46 -16.10
CA LEU A 286 -4.87 -8.11 -16.66
C LEU A 286 -6.13 -7.24 -16.53
N VAL A 287 -7.09 -7.62 -15.69
CA VAL A 287 -8.25 -6.76 -15.39
C VAL A 287 -7.79 -5.63 -14.47
N SER A 288 -7.71 -4.41 -15.02
CA SER A 288 -7.21 -3.23 -14.29
C SER A 288 -5.92 -3.48 -13.46
N PRO A 289 -4.81 -3.83 -14.12
CA PRO A 289 -3.62 -4.35 -13.43
C PRO A 289 -2.87 -3.23 -12.69
N SER A 290 -2.59 -3.44 -11.41
CA SER A 290 -1.70 -2.56 -10.63
C SER A 290 -0.24 -2.66 -11.09
N ASN A 291 0.49 -1.54 -11.08
CA ASN A 291 1.93 -1.55 -11.30
C ASN A 291 2.71 -2.16 -10.12
N ALA A 292 2.10 -2.23 -8.92
CA ALA A 292 2.76 -2.78 -7.75
C ALA A 292 2.99 -4.29 -7.84
N VAL A 293 2.12 -5.01 -8.56
CA VAL A 293 2.09 -6.47 -8.52
C VAL A 293 1.45 -7.07 -9.76
N THR A 294 1.97 -8.20 -10.21
CA THR A 294 1.32 -9.07 -11.20
C THR A 294 0.84 -10.35 -10.53
N TYR A 295 -0.45 -10.66 -10.69
CA TYR A 295 -1.04 -11.94 -10.28
C TYR A 295 -0.93 -12.93 -11.42
N ILE A 296 -0.46 -14.15 -11.11
CA ILE A 296 -0.24 -15.23 -12.07
C ILE A 296 -0.99 -16.46 -11.61
N ASP A 297 -1.87 -16.97 -12.46
CA ASP A 297 -2.43 -18.32 -12.35
C ASP A 297 -1.49 -19.31 -13.06
N CYS A 298 -1.21 -20.44 -12.41
CA CYS A 298 -0.35 -21.52 -12.89
C CYS A 298 -1.05 -22.87 -12.73
N PRO A 299 -2.09 -23.15 -13.55
CA PRO A 299 -2.96 -24.32 -13.37
C PRO A 299 -2.22 -25.65 -13.48
N ASP A 300 -1.19 -25.71 -14.31
CA ASP A 300 -0.45 -26.93 -14.64
C ASP A 300 0.87 -27.10 -13.86
N VAL A 301 1.18 -26.14 -12.97
CA VAL A 301 2.43 -26.14 -12.17
C VAL A 301 2.12 -25.85 -10.72
N SER A 302 2.62 -26.69 -9.80
CA SER A 302 2.50 -26.40 -8.37
C SER A 302 3.24 -25.11 -7.99
N ALA A 303 2.49 -24.07 -7.60
CA ALA A 303 3.06 -22.79 -7.15
C ALA A 303 3.93 -22.97 -5.92
N LYS A 304 3.60 -23.90 -5.01
CA LYS A 304 4.39 -24.20 -3.82
C LYS A 304 5.75 -24.83 -4.18
N ALA A 305 5.73 -25.83 -5.09
CA ALA A 305 6.95 -26.47 -5.56
C ALA A 305 7.84 -25.46 -6.29
N LEU A 306 7.23 -24.64 -7.16
CA LEU A 306 7.92 -23.58 -7.90
C LEU A 306 8.56 -22.56 -6.94
N PHE A 307 7.83 -22.07 -5.95
CA PHE A 307 8.37 -21.14 -4.94
C PHE A 307 9.52 -21.76 -4.16
N THR A 308 9.37 -23.02 -3.72
CA THR A 308 10.42 -23.72 -2.95
C THR A 308 11.70 -23.85 -3.77
N LEU A 309 11.58 -24.30 -5.03
CA LEU A 309 12.70 -24.48 -5.93
C LEU A 309 13.42 -23.15 -6.22
N LEU A 310 12.67 -22.10 -6.55
CA LEU A 310 13.23 -20.76 -6.81
C LEU A 310 13.96 -20.21 -5.58
N LYS A 311 13.38 -20.37 -4.40
CA LYS A 311 13.97 -19.90 -3.15
C LYS A 311 15.27 -20.66 -2.82
N ASP A 312 15.24 -21.99 -2.89
CA ASP A 312 16.32 -22.84 -2.36
C ASP A 312 17.48 -23.00 -3.35
N GLU A 313 17.21 -23.05 -4.67
CA GLU A 313 18.25 -23.26 -5.67
C GLU A 313 18.66 -21.99 -6.40
N TYR A 314 17.75 -21.02 -6.61
CA TYR A 314 18.04 -19.79 -7.34
C TYR A 314 18.17 -18.55 -6.45
N GLY A 315 17.83 -18.66 -5.15
CA GLY A 315 17.87 -17.52 -4.23
C GLY A 315 16.85 -16.42 -4.59
N ILE A 316 15.69 -16.81 -5.18
CA ILE A 316 14.64 -15.89 -5.64
C ILE A 316 13.38 -16.09 -4.80
N TRP A 317 12.87 -15.01 -4.23
CA TRP A 317 11.60 -14.99 -3.50
C TRP A 317 10.50 -14.43 -4.37
N LEU A 318 9.40 -15.20 -4.52
CA LEU A 318 8.12 -14.73 -5.04
C LEU A 318 7.17 -14.40 -3.88
N CYS A 319 6.00 -13.91 -4.20
CA CYS A 319 4.91 -13.71 -3.24
C CYS A 319 3.88 -14.85 -3.39
N PRO A 320 3.92 -15.88 -2.54
CA PRO A 320 2.94 -16.97 -2.64
C PRO A 320 1.54 -16.47 -2.27
N ASN A 321 0.52 -17.10 -2.83
CA ASN A 321 -0.87 -16.90 -2.42
C ASN A 321 -1.23 -17.86 -1.27
N GLY A 322 -2.30 -17.53 -0.54
CA GLY A 322 -2.84 -18.35 0.55
C GLY A 322 -4.14 -19.06 0.19
N GLY A 323 -4.66 -19.85 1.14
CA GLY A 323 -5.96 -20.49 1.03
C GLY A 323 -6.06 -21.48 -0.15
N ALA A 324 -7.21 -21.52 -0.80
CA ALA A 324 -7.49 -22.43 -1.91
C ALA A 324 -6.61 -22.21 -3.15
N LYS A 325 -6.04 -21.03 -3.33
CA LYS A 325 -5.18 -20.66 -4.45
C LYS A 325 -3.68 -20.85 -4.19
N ALA A 326 -3.30 -21.33 -3.02
CA ALA A 326 -1.90 -21.44 -2.59
C ALA A 326 -1.01 -22.29 -3.51
N ASP A 327 -1.58 -23.25 -4.21
CA ASP A 327 -0.83 -24.15 -5.09
C ASP A 327 -1.07 -23.94 -6.60
N SER A 328 -2.01 -23.06 -6.95
CA SER A 328 -2.36 -22.77 -8.35
C SER A 328 -2.07 -21.34 -8.77
N SER A 329 -1.49 -20.51 -7.90
CA SER A 329 -1.18 -19.12 -8.23
C SER A 329 -0.11 -18.53 -7.33
N PHE A 330 0.56 -17.49 -7.83
CA PHE A 330 1.53 -16.68 -7.11
C PHE A 330 1.49 -15.23 -7.61
N ARG A 331 2.22 -14.35 -6.94
CA ARG A 331 2.34 -12.95 -7.34
C ARG A 331 3.80 -12.55 -7.47
N VAL A 332 4.05 -11.59 -8.34
CA VAL A 332 5.37 -10.97 -8.53
C VAL A 332 5.25 -9.47 -8.27
N GLY A 333 5.99 -8.96 -7.29
CA GLY A 333 6.05 -7.55 -6.96
C GLY A 333 6.99 -6.79 -7.90
N HIS A 334 6.63 -5.54 -8.19
CA HIS A 334 7.40 -4.63 -9.04
C HIS A 334 7.81 -3.35 -8.31
N ILE A 335 7.56 -3.29 -7.00
CA ILE A 335 7.96 -2.22 -6.09
C ILE A 335 9.27 -2.57 -5.39
N GLY A 336 10.02 -1.55 -4.98
CA GLY A 336 11.34 -1.72 -4.38
C GLY A 336 12.47 -1.32 -5.33
N ASN A 337 13.70 -1.53 -4.90
CA ASN A 337 14.88 -1.13 -5.66
C ASN A 337 15.34 -2.29 -6.57
N HIS A 338 14.67 -2.43 -7.72
CA HIS A 338 14.97 -3.43 -8.74
C HIS A 338 15.40 -2.77 -10.06
N PRO A 339 16.52 -3.17 -10.68
CA PRO A 339 16.79 -2.87 -12.07
C PRO A 339 15.97 -3.78 -13.00
N LEU A 340 15.70 -3.34 -14.23
CA LEU A 340 14.98 -4.15 -15.25
C LEU A 340 15.64 -5.50 -15.54
N SER A 341 16.96 -5.61 -15.33
CA SER A 341 17.70 -6.87 -15.49
C SER A 341 17.23 -7.98 -14.54
N ASP A 342 16.69 -7.64 -13.37
CA ASP A 342 16.19 -8.62 -12.41
C ASP A 342 15.00 -9.41 -12.97
N ASN A 343 14.14 -8.77 -13.78
CA ASN A 343 13.04 -9.47 -14.47
C ASN A 343 13.55 -10.53 -15.44
N ALA A 344 14.64 -10.25 -16.16
CA ALA A 344 15.23 -11.24 -17.07
C ALA A 344 15.76 -12.45 -16.31
N LEU A 345 16.44 -12.22 -15.17
CA LEU A 345 16.92 -13.29 -14.29
C LEU A 345 15.75 -14.10 -13.73
N LEU A 346 14.69 -13.44 -13.26
CA LEU A 346 13.50 -14.12 -12.75
C LEU A 346 12.86 -15.02 -13.83
N VAL A 347 12.65 -14.49 -15.03
CA VAL A 347 11.99 -15.25 -16.11
C VAL A 347 12.86 -16.43 -16.57
N SER A 348 14.20 -16.28 -16.61
CA SER A 348 15.11 -17.39 -16.88
C SER A 348 14.98 -18.48 -15.82
N ALA A 349 15.05 -18.11 -14.54
CA ALA A 349 14.89 -19.05 -13.43
C ALA A 349 13.51 -19.75 -13.43
N LEU A 350 12.44 -19.02 -13.77
CA LEU A 350 11.11 -19.63 -13.92
C LEU A 350 11.06 -20.69 -15.03
N LYS A 351 11.70 -20.45 -16.19
CA LYS A 351 11.79 -21.44 -17.27
C LYS A 351 12.50 -22.72 -16.83
N GLU A 352 13.64 -22.57 -16.18
CA GLU A 352 14.42 -23.70 -15.69
C GLU A 352 13.66 -24.47 -14.61
N ALA A 353 13.05 -23.77 -13.65
CA ALA A 353 12.29 -24.39 -12.58
C ALA A 353 11.05 -25.12 -13.09
N VAL A 354 10.29 -24.57 -14.04
CA VAL A 354 9.16 -25.26 -14.65
C VAL A 354 9.61 -26.51 -15.42
N SER A 355 10.68 -26.39 -16.19
CA SER A 355 11.25 -27.58 -16.90
C SER A 355 11.64 -28.69 -15.94
N HIS A 356 12.29 -28.33 -14.81
CA HIS A 356 12.67 -29.30 -13.77
C HIS A 356 11.45 -29.99 -13.13
N LEU A 357 10.41 -29.24 -12.83
CA LEU A 357 9.18 -29.76 -12.22
C LEU A 357 8.36 -30.64 -13.19
N SER A 358 8.40 -30.34 -14.48
CA SER A 358 7.70 -31.12 -15.52
C SER A 358 8.41 -32.42 -15.89
N ALA A 359 9.69 -32.57 -15.55
CA ALA A 359 10.49 -33.77 -15.82
C ALA A 359 10.38 -34.86 -14.72
N LYS A 360 9.73 -34.54 -13.61
CA LYS A 360 9.45 -35.44 -12.47
C LYS A 360 8.03 -35.96 -12.52
#